data_01b9e261c6fd4cdb167019d6c487d26e
#
_entry.id   01b9e261c6fd4cdb167019d6c487d26e
#
_cell.length_a   1.000
_cell.length_b   1.000
_cell.length_c   1.000
_cell.angle_alpha   90.00
_cell.angle_beta   90.00
_cell.angle_gamma   90.00
#
_symmetry.space_group_name_H-M   'P 1'
#
loop_
_entity.id
_entity.type
_entity.pdbx_description
1 polymer ?
#
loop_
_entity_poly.entity_id
_entity_poly.type
_entity_poly.pdbx_seq_one_letter_code
_entity_poly.pdbx_strand_id
1 'polypeptide(L)'
;MREAEIAGVDYDVRGRSEFIGSPANEIYDGATEVRENLERDPALGRRHAVYDEMRAKGLADYVAWPLYHTLGKRHMVTFATDRPGGFDGAHIACLSGLLPVLALVSEIRMKNRLARTLLETYVGSHAGELILAGATRRGSGTTVRAAILICDLRDFTRISDNWPRDDVIDLLNDYFDAISEPIARRGGEILKFMGDGLLAIFPLSEPSACANLLQAVAEARRAMVALNEKNNDIGRVPMKYGIGIHVGDVMYGNIGSHTRLDFTVIGPAVNMASRLEALTKQLGRPVLLSRAFVDHVEPDFDLERVGEYPVRGFSGPIELFAYHG
;
A
#
# COMPACT_ATOMS: atom_id res chain seq x y z
N MET A 1 -26.56 -4.39 22.35
CA MET A 1 -25.11 -4.09 22.37
C MET A 1 -24.86 -3.30 21.10
N ARG A 2 -24.66 -1.97 21.20
CA ARG A 2 -24.29 -1.13 20.06
C ARG A 2 -22.81 -1.34 19.79
N GLU A 3 -22.43 -1.47 18.53
CA GLU A 3 -21.03 -1.67 18.09
C GLU A 3 -20.14 -0.54 18.60
N ALA A 4 -18.98 -0.90 19.14
CA ALA A 4 -17.95 0.06 19.49
C ALA A 4 -17.23 0.49 18.20
N GLU A 5 -17.46 1.70 17.76
CA GLU A 5 -16.78 2.29 16.62
C GLU A 5 -15.34 2.69 17.03
N ILE A 6 -14.34 2.00 16.50
CA ILE A 6 -12.94 2.38 16.69
C ILE A 6 -12.54 3.24 15.49
N ALA A 7 -12.70 4.55 15.62
CA ALA A 7 -12.15 5.48 14.66
C ALA A 7 -10.62 5.52 14.81
N GLY A 8 -9.92 4.99 13.80
CA GLY A 8 -8.47 5.16 13.68
C GLY A 8 -8.18 6.58 13.19
N VAL A 9 -7.52 7.38 14.01
CA VAL A 9 -7.19 8.75 13.67
C VAL A 9 -5.76 8.82 13.16
N ASP A 10 -5.57 9.45 11.99
CA ASP A 10 -4.28 9.74 11.39
C ASP A 10 -3.37 10.57 12.30
N TYR A 11 -2.05 10.49 12.07
CA TYR A 11 -0.98 11.03 12.92
C TYR A 11 -1.01 12.56 13.14
N ASP A 12 -1.81 13.33 12.37
CA ASP A 12 -1.91 14.79 12.48
C ASP A 12 -3.35 15.27 12.71
N VAL A 13 -3.91 14.91 13.86
CA VAL A 13 -5.27 15.26 14.23
C VAL A 13 -5.39 16.66 14.83
N ARG A 14 -4.28 17.24 15.33
CA ARG A 14 -4.27 18.51 16.07
C ARG A 14 -4.73 19.71 15.24
N GLY A 15 -4.66 19.62 13.91
CA GLY A 15 -5.08 20.66 12.99
C GLY A 15 -6.50 20.53 12.41
N ARG A 16 -7.20 19.43 12.66
CA ARG A 16 -8.56 19.25 12.11
C ARG A 16 -9.58 20.03 12.93
N SER A 17 -10.45 20.77 12.25
CA SER A 17 -11.50 21.62 12.86
C SER A 17 -12.43 20.86 13.83
N GLU A 18 -12.59 19.55 13.63
CA GLU A 18 -13.40 18.64 14.46
C GLU A 18 -12.84 18.44 15.88
N PHE A 19 -11.54 18.68 16.08
CA PHE A 19 -10.86 18.51 17.36
C PHE A 19 -10.65 19.84 18.09
N ILE A 20 -10.67 20.95 17.37
CA ILE A 20 -10.51 22.28 17.99
C ILE A 20 -11.72 22.56 18.87
N GLY A 21 -11.48 22.76 20.18
CA GLY A 21 -12.53 22.98 21.16
C GLY A 21 -13.33 21.73 21.55
N SER A 22 -12.75 20.52 21.35
CA SER A 22 -13.35 19.26 21.81
C SER A 22 -12.74 18.80 23.15
N PRO A 23 -13.42 17.90 23.89
CA PRO A 23 -12.87 17.28 25.12
C PRO A 23 -11.54 16.56 24.87
N ALA A 24 -11.30 16.12 23.64
CA ALA A 24 -10.04 15.48 23.24
C ALA A 24 -8.84 16.42 23.42
N ASN A 25 -8.96 17.70 23.05
CA ASN A 25 -7.87 18.66 23.22
C ASN A 25 -7.47 18.81 24.67
N GLU A 26 -8.43 18.88 25.60
CA GLU A 26 -8.11 18.99 27.02
C GLU A 26 -7.28 17.80 27.51
N ILE A 27 -7.62 16.58 27.07
CA ILE A 27 -6.85 15.37 27.40
C ILE A 27 -5.44 15.44 26.78
N TYR A 28 -5.31 15.86 25.53
CA TYR A 28 -4.00 16.01 24.88
C TYR A 28 -3.16 17.15 25.48
N ASP A 29 -3.80 18.21 25.96
CA ASP A 29 -3.16 19.34 26.63
C ASP A 29 -2.77 19.05 28.10
N GLY A 30 -3.19 17.91 28.64
CA GLY A 30 -2.70 17.45 29.94
C GLY A 30 -3.76 17.12 30.97
N ALA A 31 -5.05 17.26 30.64
CA ALA A 31 -6.10 16.86 31.58
C ALA A 31 -6.01 15.36 31.88
N THR A 32 -6.21 15.00 33.15
CA THR A 32 -6.23 13.60 33.61
C THR A 32 -7.62 12.99 33.56
N GLU A 33 -8.64 13.82 33.46
CA GLU A 33 -10.05 13.47 33.29
C GLU A 33 -10.78 14.66 32.69
N VAL A 34 -11.70 14.42 31.77
CA VAL A 34 -12.72 15.38 31.35
C VAL A 34 -14.09 14.71 31.52
N ARG A 35 -14.95 15.31 32.31
CA ARG A 35 -16.30 14.79 32.59
C ARG A 35 -17.33 15.86 32.40
N GLU A 36 -18.48 15.51 31.81
CA GLU A 36 -19.61 16.41 31.60
C GLU A 36 -20.92 15.66 31.83
N ASN A 37 -21.72 16.15 32.82
CA ASN A 37 -23.10 15.69 32.97
C ASN A 37 -23.98 16.43 31.98
N LEU A 38 -24.50 15.69 30.98
CA LEU A 38 -25.24 16.21 29.82
C LEU A 38 -26.71 16.57 30.20
N GLU A 39 -27.21 16.13 31.34
CA GLU A 39 -28.56 16.49 31.83
C GLU A 39 -28.61 17.86 32.54
N ARG A 40 -27.45 18.43 32.91
CA ARG A 40 -27.40 19.77 33.51
C ARG A 40 -27.78 20.84 32.50
N ASP A 41 -28.34 21.94 33.01
CA ASP A 41 -28.85 23.05 32.22
C ASP A 41 -27.81 23.57 31.23
N PRO A 42 -28.13 23.60 29.94
CA PRO A 42 -27.26 24.14 28.89
C PRO A 42 -26.87 25.62 29.10
N ALA A 43 -27.64 26.36 29.85
CA ALA A 43 -27.38 27.78 30.17
C ALA A 43 -26.10 27.99 31.01
N LEU A 44 -25.57 26.97 31.67
CA LEU A 44 -24.36 27.05 32.52
C LEU A 44 -23.03 27.02 31.76
N GLY A 45 -23.04 27.14 30.46
CA GLY A 45 -21.86 27.29 29.63
C GLY A 45 -21.61 26.07 28.74
N ARG A 46 -21.70 26.28 27.45
CA ARG A 46 -21.30 25.30 26.41
C ARG A 46 -19.78 25.18 26.41
N ARG A 47 -19.26 24.13 27.02
CA ARG A 47 -17.81 23.89 27.02
C ARG A 47 -17.34 23.37 25.66
N HIS A 48 -18.12 22.49 25.02
CA HIS A 48 -17.80 21.87 23.73
C HIS A 48 -19.07 21.61 22.90
N ALA A 49 -19.06 21.89 21.60
CA ALA A 49 -20.20 21.69 20.70
C ALA A 49 -20.64 20.21 20.60
N VAL A 50 -19.72 19.27 20.73
CA VAL A 50 -20.00 17.82 20.72
C VAL A 50 -20.97 17.37 21.81
N TYR A 51 -21.05 18.10 22.92
CA TYR A 51 -22.01 17.77 23.99
C TYR A 51 -23.46 18.01 23.57
N ASP A 52 -23.72 18.97 22.69
CA ASP A 52 -25.07 19.18 22.16
C ASP A 52 -25.51 18.02 21.26
N GLU A 53 -24.59 17.48 20.45
CA GLU A 53 -24.84 16.29 19.64
C GLU A 53 -25.09 15.04 20.50
N MET A 54 -24.33 14.88 21.60
CA MET A 54 -24.53 13.79 22.54
C MET A 54 -25.88 13.86 23.23
N ARG A 55 -26.32 15.06 23.66
CA ARG A 55 -27.66 15.31 24.22
C ARG A 55 -28.75 14.96 23.20
N ALA A 56 -28.59 15.39 21.95
CA ALA A 56 -29.55 15.07 20.89
C ALA A 56 -29.68 13.56 20.63
N LYS A 57 -28.64 12.78 20.93
CA LYS A 57 -28.63 11.32 20.90
C LYS A 57 -29.19 10.68 22.18
N GLY A 58 -29.63 11.47 23.17
CA GLY A 58 -30.19 10.98 24.43
C GLY A 58 -29.16 10.55 25.47
N LEU A 59 -27.90 10.97 25.34
CA LEU A 59 -26.88 10.67 26.35
C LEU A 59 -27.00 11.62 27.54
N ALA A 60 -26.79 11.07 28.74
CA ALA A 60 -26.97 11.76 30.04
C ALA A 60 -25.63 12.16 30.67
N ASP A 61 -24.55 11.43 30.44
CA ASP A 61 -23.23 11.71 31.02
C ASP A 61 -22.12 11.25 30.09
N TYR A 62 -20.99 11.94 30.14
CA TYR A 62 -19.79 11.69 29.39
C TYR A 62 -18.54 11.80 30.25
N VAL A 63 -17.58 10.90 30.01
CA VAL A 63 -16.28 10.97 30.64
C VAL A 63 -15.19 10.55 29.64
N ALA A 64 -14.06 11.25 29.67
CA ALA A 64 -12.87 10.96 28.89
C ALA A 64 -11.66 10.84 29.82
N TRP A 65 -10.81 9.86 29.53
CA TRP A 65 -9.54 9.66 30.22
C TRP A 65 -8.38 9.48 29.25
N PRO A 66 -7.16 9.92 29.62
CA PRO A 66 -5.97 9.58 28.86
C PRO A 66 -5.63 8.10 28.99
N LEU A 67 -5.22 7.50 27.90
CA LEU A 67 -4.53 6.21 27.87
C LEU A 67 -3.05 6.46 27.63
N TYR A 68 -2.22 6.09 28.61
CA TYR A 68 -0.76 6.27 28.53
C TYR A 68 -0.12 5.02 27.91
N HIS A 69 0.50 5.19 26.74
CA HIS A 69 1.26 4.15 26.09
C HIS A 69 2.75 4.24 26.43
N THR A 70 3.48 3.13 26.29
CA THR A 70 4.88 2.97 26.72
C THR A 70 5.87 3.95 26.09
N LEU A 71 5.58 4.49 24.88
CA LEU A 71 6.44 5.47 24.22
C LEU A 71 6.07 6.94 24.53
N GLY A 72 5.40 7.16 25.67
CA GLY A 72 5.02 8.50 26.12
C GLY A 72 3.92 9.17 25.31
N LYS A 73 3.34 8.47 24.32
CA LYS A 73 2.19 8.97 23.57
C LYS A 73 0.93 8.86 24.44
N ARG A 74 0.18 9.94 24.43
CA ARG A 74 -1.11 10.04 25.12
C ARG A 74 -2.22 9.80 24.10
N HIS A 75 -3.08 8.83 24.38
CA HIS A 75 -4.31 8.55 23.65
C HIS A 75 -5.50 8.85 24.58
N MET A 76 -6.70 8.69 24.08
CA MET A 76 -7.92 8.97 24.84
C MET A 76 -8.89 7.81 24.70
N VAL A 77 -9.61 7.52 25.79
CA VAL A 77 -10.80 6.69 25.80
C VAL A 77 -11.96 7.50 26.35
N THR A 78 -13.14 7.30 25.77
CA THR A 78 -14.37 7.98 26.18
C THR A 78 -15.44 6.97 26.52
N PHE A 79 -16.25 7.31 27.52
CA PHE A 79 -17.45 6.58 27.84
C PHE A 79 -18.61 7.57 27.96
N ALA A 80 -19.76 7.16 27.48
CA ALA A 80 -21.00 7.91 27.63
C ALA A 80 -22.13 6.96 28.03
N THR A 81 -23.15 7.48 28.71
CA THR A 81 -24.32 6.71 29.13
C THR A 81 -25.60 7.48 28.89
N ASP A 82 -26.67 6.77 28.57
CA ASP A 82 -28.06 7.26 28.48
C ASP A 82 -28.84 7.05 29.81
N ARG A 83 -28.18 6.51 30.84
CA ARG A 83 -28.80 6.26 32.15
C ARG A 83 -29.21 7.60 32.81
N PRO A 84 -30.45 7.77 33.27
CA PRO A 84 -30.86 8.93 34.03
C PRO A 84 -29.96 9.13 35.25
N GLY A 85 -29.48 10.37 35.46
CA GLY A 85 -28.53 10.72 36.52
C GLY A 85 -27.06 10.41 36.21
N GLY A 86 -26.76 9.77 35.06
CA GLY A 86 -25.41 9.55 34.58
C GLY A 86 -24.62 8.46 35.32
N PHE A 87 -23.29 8.62 35.34
CA PHE A 87 -22.36 7.74 36.06
C PHE A 87 -22.31 8.11 37.54
N ASP A 88 -22.52 7.14 38.42
CA ASP A 88 -22.25 7.28 39.86
C ASP A 88 -20.77 6.95 40.17
N GLY A 89 -20.38 7.13 41.44
CA GLY A 89 -19.00 6.89 41.87
C GLY A 89 -18.53 5.46 41.70
N ALA A 90 -19.42 4.46 41.77
CA ALA A 90 -19.07 3.06 41.59
C ALA A 90 -18.80 2.77 40.08
N HIS A 91 -19.60 3.36 39.20
CA HIS A 91 -19.35 3.26 37.74
C HIS A 91 -18.01 3.89 37.38
N ILE A 92 -17.72 5.10 37.84
CA ILE A 92 -16.45 5.79 37.59
C ILE A 92 -15.26 4.98 38.12
N ALA A 93 -15.35 4.46 39.34
CA ALA A 93 -14.30 3.62 39.90
C ALA A 93 -14.08 2.33 39.09
N CYS A 94 -15.14 1.69 38.64
CA CYS A 94 -15.05 0.49 37.77
C CYS A 94 -14.39 0.82 36.43
N LEU A 95 -14.86 1.86 35.73
CA LEU A 95 -14.34 2.26 34.44
C LEU A 95 -12.89 2.73 34.53
N SER A 96 -12.54 3.55 35.54
CA SER A 96 -11.16 4.00 35.74
C SER A 96 -10.22 2.84 36.08
N GLY A 97 -10.70 1.82 36.82
CA GLY A 97 -9.95 0.60 37.09
C GLY A 97 -9.60 -0.21 35.83
N LEU A 98 -10.34 -0.05 34.74
CA LEU A 98 -10.07 -0.71 33.45
C LEU A 98 -9.01 0.01 32.60
N LEU A 99 -8.69 1.29 32.88
CA LEU A 99 -7.82 2.10 32.05
C LEU A 99 -6.44 1.46 31.79
N PRO A 100 -5.76 0.84 32.77
CA PRO A 100 -4.47 0.20 32.50
C PRO A 100 -4.57 -0.94 31.48
N VAL A 101 -5.63 -1.75 31.56
CA VAL A 101 -5.87 -2.86 30.63
C VAL A 101 -6.24 -2.32 29.25
N LEU A 102 -7.09 -1.31 29.18
CA LEU A 102 -7.47 -0.65 27.92
C LEU A 102 -6.26 0.01 27.25
N ALA A 103 -5.38 0.67 28.02
CA ALA A 103 -4.14 1.23 27.51
C ALA A 103 -3.25 0.15 26.88
N LEU A 104 -3.04 -0.97 27.59
CA LEU A 104 -2.24 -2.08 27.09
C LEU A 104 -2.82 -2.70 25.81
N VAL A 105 -4.13 -3.01 25.81
CA VAL A 105 -4.80 -3.62 24.65
C VAL A 105 -4.79 -2.68 23.45
N SER A 106 -5.07 -1.40 23.66
CA SER A 106 -5.06 -0.41 22.56
C SER A 106 -3.65 -0.21 22.00
N GLU A 107 -2.63 -0.20 22.84
CA GLU A 107 -1.23 -0.09 22.41
C GLU A 107 -0.80 -1.31 21.57
N ILE A 108 -1.13 -2.53 22.02
CA ILE A 108 -0.83 -3.76 21.25
C ILE A 108 -1.52 -3.72 19.89
N ARG A 109 -2.80 -3.36 19.84
CA ARG A 109 -3.55 -3.26 18.58
C ARG A 109 -2.97 -2.22 17.64
N MET A 110 -2.61 -1.05 18.15
CA MET A 110 -1.97 0.00 17.36
C MET A 110 -0.61 -0.42 16.82
N LYS A 111 0.24 -1.03 17.65
CA LYS A 111 1.56 -1.53 17.21
C LYS A 111 1.43 -2.61 16.15
N ASN A 112 0.50 -3.54 16.30
CA ASN A 112 0.24 -4.57 15.31
C ASN A 112 -0.29 -3.97 13.98
N ARG A 113 -1.20 -3.00 14.05
CA ARG A 113 -1.68 -2.29 12.86
C ARG A 113 -0.55 -1.54 12.17
N LEU A 114 0.26 -0.79 12.92
CA LEU A 114 1.42 -0.08 12.38
C LEU A 114 2.42 -1.05 11.73
N ALA A 115 2.75 -2.16 12.38
CA ALA A 115 3.65 -3.17 11.82
C ALA A 115 3.10 -3.74 10.51
N ARG A 116 1.80 -4.07 10.44
CA ARG A 116 1.13 -4.51 9.22
C ARG A 116 1.23 -3.46 8.12
N THR A 117 0.81 -2.22 8.40
CA THR A 117 0.85 -1.12 7.42
C THR A 117 2.26 -0.88 6.89
N LEU A 118 3.28 -0.89 7.76
CA LEU A 118 4.68 -0.74 7.33
C LEU A 118 5.10 -1.89 6.42
N LEU A 119 4.77 -3.13 6.76
CA LEU A 119 5.10 -4.27 5.92
C LEU A 119 4.37 -4.21 4.57
N GLU A 120 3.08 -3.91 4.56
CA GLU A 120 2.30 -3.74 3.34
C GLU A 120 2.87 -2.64 2.43
N THR A 121 3.29 -1.52 3.04
CA THR A 121 3.86 -0.38 2.30
C THR A 121 5.24 -0.66 1.71
N TYR A 122 6.12 -1.35 2.47
CA TYR A 122 7.53 -1.49 2.07
C TYR A 122 7.88 -2.82 1.41
N VAL A 123 7.12 -3.88 1.66
CA VAL A 123 7.39 -5.21 1.09
C VAL A 123 6.20 -5.83 0.34
N GLY A 124 5.06 -5.14 0.32
CA GLY A 124 3.83 -5.64 -0.29
C GLY A 124 2.95 -6.45 0.67
N SER A 125 1.67 -6.57 0.36
CA SER A 125 0.66 -7.17 1.25
C SER A 125 0.91 -8.66 1.50
N HIS A 126 1.13 -9.44 0.44
CA HIS A 126 1.34 -10.89 0.56
C HIS A 126 2.64 -11.23 1.31
N ALA A 127 3.75 -10.59 0.95
CA ALA A 127 5.02 -10.74 1.65
C ALA A 127 4.90 -10.30 3.12
N GLY A 128 4.22 -9.18 3.38
CA GLY A 128 3.95 -8.68 4.73
C GLY A 128 3.18 -9.67 5.60
N GLU A 129 2.17 -10.33 5.06
CA GLU A 129 1.42 -11.37 5.77
C GLU A 129 2.27 -12.59 6.10
N LEU A 130 3.08 -13.08 5.16
CA LEU A 130 3.99 -14.21 5.38
C LEU A 130 5.04 -13.87 6.45
N ILE A 131 5.59 -12.66 6.45
CA ILE A 131 6.55 -12.20 7.48
C ILE A 131 5.86 -12.16 8.85
N LEU A 132 4.66 -11.62 8.96
CA LEU A 132 3.88 -11.60 10.20
C LEU A 132 3.50 -12.99 10.68
N ALA A 133 3.30 -13.95 9.77
CA ALA A 133 3.07 -15.35 10.08
C ALA A 133 4.37 -16.11 10.48
N GLY A 134 5.53 -15.43 10.48
CA GLY A 134 6.80 -16.01 10.94
C GLY A 134 7.75 -16.49 9.83
N ALA A 135 7.47 -16.18 8.56
CA ALA A 135 8.39 -16.46 7.46
C ALA A 135 9.58 -15.47 7.47
N THR A 136 10.46 -15.59 8.47
CA THR A 136 11.57 -14.64 8.70
C THR A 136 12.96 -15.28 8.53
N ARG A 137 13.03 -16.54 8.13
CA ARG A 137 14.32 -17.24 7.98
C ARG A 137 14.90 -17.01 6.60
N ARG A 138 16.20 -16.69 6.55
CA ARG A 138 16.97 -16.61 5.30
C ARG A 138 16.88 -17.93 4.52
N GLY A 139 16.62 -17.84 3.22
CA GLY A 139 16.48 -18.99 2.33
C GLY A 139 15.14 -19.73 2.47
N SER A 140 14.23 -19.26 3.32
CA SER A 140 12.86 -19.77 3.30
C SER A 140 12.12 -19.20 2.09
N GLY A 141 11.52 -20.08 1.32
CA GLY A 141 10.75 -19.70 0.14
C GLY A 141 10.08 -20.93 -0.47
N THR A 142 9.19 -20.67 -1.40
CA THR A 142 8.46 -21.67 -2.17
C THR A 142 8.73 -21.49 -3.64
N THR A 143 8.71 -22.57 -4.41
CA THR A 143 8.68 -22.46 -5.87
C THR A 143 7.27 -22.15 -6.30
N VAL A 144 7.14 -21.05 -7.03
CA VAL A 144 5.86 -20.56 -7.58
C VAL A 144 6.01 -20.43 -9.09
N ARG A 145 5.03 -20.93 -9.83
CA ARG A 145 4.92 -20.64 -11.26
C ARG A 145 4.15 -19.35 -11.43
N ALA A 146 4.73 -18.38 -12.13
CA ALA A 146 4.15 -17.05 -12.25
C ALA A 146 4.42 -16.43 -13.64
N ALA A 147 3.54 -15.50 -14.03
CA ALA A 147 3.86 -14.54 -15.06
C ALA A 147 4.64 -13.38 -14.41
N ILE A 148 5.83 -13.09 -14.94
CA ILE A 148 6.76 -12.09 -14.45
C ILE A 148 6.71 -10.90 -15.38
N LEU A 149 6.56 -9.71 -14.80
CA LEU A 149 6.63 -8.44 -15.51
C LEU A 149 7.82 -7.64 -14.97
N ILE A 150 8.68 -7.18 -15.86
CA ILE A 150 9.70 -6.17 -15.57
C ILE A 150 9.42 -4.96 -16.45
N CYS A 151 9.35 -3.80 -15.84
CA CYS A 151 9.16 -2.53 -16.52
C CYS A 151 10.30 -1.58 -16.12
N ASP A 152 10.77 -0.76 -17.08
CA ASP A 152 11.84 0.21 -16.85
C ASP A 152 11.64 1.47 -17.69
N LEU A 153 12.00 2.65 -17.16
CA LEU A 153 11.96 3.90 -17.90
C LEU A 153 13.10 3.99 -18.92
N ARG A 154 12.82 4.65 -20.00
CA ARG A 154 13.84 4.94 -21.03
C ARG A 154 14.53 6.27 -20.76
N ASP A 155 15.85 6.25 -20.90
CA ASP A 155 16.71 7.44 -20.83
C ASP A 155 16.61 8.18 -19.48
N PHE A 156 16.21 7.46 -18.39
CA PHE A 156 16.08 8.01 -17.05
C PHE A 156 17.38 8.63 -16.52
N THR A 157 18.53 8.00 -16.77
CA THR A 157 19.85 8.58 -16.39
C THR A 157 20.01 9.99 -16.93
N ARG A 158 19.62 10.25 -18.20
CA ARG A 158 19.70 11.59 -18.76
C ARG A 158 18.72 12.57 -18.11
N ILE A 159 17.55 12.10 -17.69
CA ILE A 159 16.56 12.92 -16.97
C ILE A 159 17.13 13.27 -15.60
N SER A 160 17.62 12.30 -14.84
CA SER A 160 18.15 12.48 -13.50
C SER A 160 19.40 13.36 -13.46
N ASP A 161 20.21 13.36 -14.52
CA ASP A 161 21.41 14.19 -14.61
C ASP A 161 21.12 15.66 -14.94
N ASN A 162 19.97 15.96 -15.55
CA ASN A 162 19.67 17.28 -16.08
C ASN A 162 18.52 18.01 -15.38
N TRP A 163 17.74 17.33 -14.56
CA TRP A 163 16.56 17.91 -13.91
C TRP A 163 16.80 18.17 -12.42
N PRO A 164 16.10 19.15 -11.83
CA PRO A 164 16.08 19.33 -10.37
C PRO A 164 15.63 18.06 -9.67
N ARG A 165 16.24 17.77 -8.51
CA ARG A 165 16.00 16.54 -7.76
C ARG A 165 14.53 16.30 -7.45
N ASP A 166 13.82 17.35 -7.01
CA ASP A 166 12.42 17.22 -6.60
C ASP A 166 11.52 16.90 -7.80
N ASP A 167 11.78 17.50 -8.97
CA ASP A 167 11.09 17.19 -10.22
C ASP A 167 11.31 15.74 -10.68
N VAL A 168 12.52 15.18 -10.44
CA VAL A 168 12.82 13.78 -10.75
C VAL A 168 12.04 12.83 -9.84
N ILE A 169 11.94 13.18 -8.55
CA ILE A 169 11.16 12.38 -7.57
C ILE A 169 9.67 12.40 -7.94
N ASP A 170 9.12 13.57 -8.24
CA ASP A 170 7.72 13.71 -8.63
C ASP A 170 7.42 12.93 -9.93
N LEU A 171 8.32 13.02 -10.91
CA LEU A 171 8.21 12.27 -12.16
C LEU A 171 8.22 10.76 -11.93
N LEU A 172 9.11 10.26 -11.05
CA LEU A 172 9.15 8.84 -10.70
C LEU A 172 7.88 8.39 -9.98
N ASN A 173 7.36 9.19 -9.06
CA ASN A 173 6.14 8.89 -8.35
C ASN A 173 4.95 8.80 -9.32
N ASP A 174 4.77 9.82 -10.18
CA ASP A 174 3.72 9.84 -11.20
C ASP A 174 3.83 8.61 -12.16
N TYR A 175 5.05 8.24 -12.55
CA TYR A 175 5.30 7.07 -13.38
C TYR A 175 4.96 5.76 -12.66
N PHE A 176 5.43 5.60 -11.42
CA PHE A 176 5.16 4.39 -10.66
C PHE A 176 3.67 4.25 -10.37
N ASP A 177 2.94 5.31 -10.07
CA ASP A 177 1.50 5.27 -9.90
C ASP A 177 0.80 4.81 -11.18
N ALA A 178 1.19 5.36 -12.35
CA ALA A 178 0.61 4.99 -13.64
C ALA A 178 0.81 3.51 -14.00
N ILE A 179 1.92 2.89 -13.58
CA ILE A 179 2.23 1.48 -13.87
C ILE A 179 1.73 0.56 -12.75
N SER A 180 1.94 0.92 -11.48
CA SER A 180 1.71 0.03 -10.34
C SER A 180 0.23 -0.14 -9.96
N GLU A 181 -0.57 0.93 -10.05
CA GLU A 181 -1.99 0.85 -9.71
C GLU A 181 -2.77 -0.15 -10.57
N PRO A 182 -2.65 -0.17 -11.92
CA PRO A 182 -3.28 -1.20 -12.74
C PRO A 182 -2.83 -2.62 -12.38
N ILE A 183 -1.54 -2.82 -12.11
CA ILE A 183 -0.99 -4.12 -11.70
C ILE A 183 -1.66 -4.60 -10.41
N ALA A 184 -1.69 -3.76 -9.39
CA ALA A 184 -2.29 -4.09 -8.09
C ALA A 184 -3.80 -4.36 -8.20
N ARG A 185 -4.56 -3.53 -8.95
CA ARG A 185 -6.00 -3.72 -9.16
C ARG A 185 -6.34 -5.03 -9.87
N ARG A 186 -5.44 -5.53 -10.71
CA ARG A 186 -5.61 -6.78 -11.46
C ARG A 186 -5.04 -8.01 -10.74
N GLY A 187 -4.67 -7.87 -9.46
CA GLY A 187 -4.17 -8.98 -8.64
C GLY A 187 -2.71 -9.32 -8.86
N GLY A 188 -1.94 -8.42 -9.50
CA GLY A 188 -0.49 -8.52 -9.57
C GLY A 188 0.16 -8.05 -8.27
N GLU A 189 1.26 -8.66 -7.92
CA GLU A 189 2.08 -8.31 -6.76
C GLU A 189 3.35 -7.59 -7.21
N ILE A 190 3.52 -6.35 -6.73
CA ILE A 190 4.74 -5.58 -6.96
C ILE A 190 5.74 -5.97 -5.86
N LEU A 191 6.84 -6.57 -6.27
CA LEU A 191 7.84 -7.10 -5.36
C LEU A 191 8.93 -6.08 -5.04
N LYS A 192 9.25 -5.23 -6.03
CA LYS A 192 10.40 -4.33 -5.88
C LYS A 192 10.37 -3.20 -6.89
N PHE A 193 10.72 -2.01 -6.42
CA PHE A 193 11.16 -0.91 -7.26
C PHE A 193 12.70 -0.95 -7.36
N MET A 194 13.25 -0.81 -8.56
CA MET A 194 14.68 -0.97 -8.86
C MET A 194 15.19 0.26 -9.60
N GLY A 195 15.44 1.35 -8.85
CA GLY A 195 15.72 2.65 -9.47
C GLY A 195 14.50 3.19 -10.19
N ASP A 196 14.52 3.23 -11.50
CA ASP A 196 13.44 3.63 -12.40
C ASP A 196 12.62 2.45 -12.95
N GLY A 197 12.93 1.23 -12.52
CA GLY A 197 12.22 0.02 -12.90
C GLY A 197 11.39 -0.60 -11.79
N LEU A 198 10.52 -1.52 -12.16
CA LEU A 198 9.76 -2.35 -11.23
C LEU A 198 9.72 -3.81 -11.66
N LEU A 199 9.63 -4.68 -10.65
CA LEU A 199 9.39 -6.12 -10.81
C LEU A 199 8.05 -6.47 -10.18
N ALA A 200 7.19 -7.10 -10.97
CA ALA A 200 5.91 -7.62 -10.49
C ALA A 200 5.69 -9.05 -10.95
N ILE A 201 4.83 -9.78 -10.23
CA ILE A 201 4.42 -11.13 -10.60
C ILE A 201 2.90 -11.27 -10.54
N PHE A 202 2.40 -12.22 -11.32
CA PHE A 202 1.02 -12.72 -11.28
C PHE A 202 1.11 -14.23 -11.12
N PRO A 203 0.87 -14.79 -9.92
CA PRO A 203 0.95 -16.23 -9.67
C PRO A 203 -0.06 -17.00 -10.53
N LEU A 204 0.38 -18.07 -11.19
CA LEU A 204 -0.48 -18.89 -12.05
C LEU A 204 -1.41 -19.83 -11.26
N SER A 205 -1.40 -19.76 -9.93
CA SER A 205 -2.47 -20.35 -9.11
C SER A 205 -3.83 -19.71 -9.41
N GLU A 206 -3.83 -18.45 -9.90
CA GLU A 206 -5.01 -17.77 -10.41
C GLU A 206 -5.15 -18.05 -11.92
N PRO A 207 -6.22 -18.71 -12.38
CA PRO A 207 -6.41 -19.11 -13.79
C PRO A 207 -6.36 -17.92 -14.76
N SER A 208 -6.79 -16.73 -14.33
CA SER A 208 -6.82 -15.50 -15.13
C SER A 208 -5.53 -14.68 -15.07
N ALA A 209 -4.48 -15.16 -14.41
CA ALA A 209 -3.26 -14.38 -14.14
C ALA A 209 -2.66 -13.73 -15.39
N CYS A 210 -2.49 -14.48 -16.50
CA CYS A 210 -1.91 -13.95 -17.73
C CYS A 210 -2.84 -12.95 -18.44
N ALA A 211 -4.15 -13.19 -18.44
CA ALA A 211 -5.14 -12.26 -18.98
C ALA A 211 -5.19 -10.97 -18.16
N ASN A 212 -5.20 -11.09 -16.83
CA ASN A 212 -5.16 -9.96 -15.90
C ASN A 212 -3.89 -9.12 -16.08
N LEU A 213 -2.74 -9.77 -16.30
CA LEU A 213 -1.49 -9.06 -16.55
C LEU A 213 -1.58 -8.23 -17.85
N LEU A 214 -2.08 -8.78 -18.97
CA LEU A 214 -2.25 -8.02 -20.21
C LEU A 214 -3.24 -6.87 -20.07
N GLN A 215 -4.34 -7.08 -19.35
CA GLN A 215 -5.29 -6.01 -19.04
C GLN A 215 -4.65 -4.91 -18.19
N ALA A 216 -3.83 -5.27 -17.18
CA ALA A 216 -3.07 -4.32 -16.39
C ALA A 216 -2.10 -3.50 -17.28
N VAL A 217 -1.41 -4.15 -18.21
CA VAL A 217 -0.51 -3.47 -19.17
C VAL A 217 -1.29 -2.51 -20.07
N ALA A 218 -2.46 -2.91 -20.58
CA ALA A 218 -3.31 -2.03 -21.38
C ALA A 218 -3.79 -0.81 -20.59
N GLU A 219 -4.17 -0.98 -19.32
CA GLU A 219 -4.55 0.12 -18.45
C GLU A 219 -3.36 1.04 -18.14
N ALA A 220 -2.20 0.47 -17.82
CA ALA A 220 -0.96 1.22 -17.58
C ALA A 220 -0.55 2.05 -18.80
N ARG A 221 -0.68 1.50 -20.01
CA ARG A 221 -0.43 2.25 -21.26
C ARG A 221 -1.35 3.47 -21.39
N ARG A 222 -2.64 3.30 -21.13
CA ARG A 222 -3.60 4.44 -21.14
C ARG A 222 -3.23 5.49 -20.09
N ALA A 223 -2.87 5.06 -18.88
CA ALA A 223 -2.42 5.97 -17.82
C ALA A 223 -1.14 6.73 -18.23
N MET A 224 -0.18 6.04 -18.85
CA MET A 224 1.06 6.66 -19.36
C MET A 224 0.81 7.65 -20.51
N VAL A 225 -0.18 7.39 -21.39
CA VAL A 225 -0.57 8.37 -22.42
C VAL A 225 -1.11 9.63 -21.76
N ALA A 226 -2.07 9.50 -20.84
CA ALA A 226 -2.65 10.64 -20.12
C ALA A 226 -1.59 11.42 -19.32
N LEU A 227 -0.66 10.71 -18.67
CA LEU A 227 0.45 11.33 -17.95
C LEU A 227 1.39 12.10 -18.87
N ASN A 228 1.69 11.55 -20.06
CA ASN A 228 2.52 12.23 -21.06
C ASN A 228 1.84 13.45 -21.68
N GLU A 229 0.51 13.43 -21.87
CA GLU A 229 -0.26 14.60 -22.28
C GLU A 229 -0.15 15.70 -21.21
N LYS A 230 -0.40 15.38 -19.94
CA LYS A 230 -0.22 16.31 -18.82
C LYS A 230 1.20 16.88 -18.75
N ASN A 231 2.22 16.04 -18.94
CA ASN A 231 3.62 16.46 -18.94
C ASN A 231 3.93 17.41 -20.09
N ASN A 232 3.41 17.13 -21.26
CA ASN A 232 3.59 17.99 -22.45
C ASN A 232 2.97 19.39 -22.23
N ASP A 233 1.79 19.47 -21.60
CA ASP A 233 1.10 20.75 -21.30
C ASP A 233 1.93 21.66 -20.38
N ILE A 234 2.78 21.08 -19.52
CA ILE A 234 3.68 21.82 -18.62
C ILE A 234 5.11 21.88 -19.14
N GLY A 235 5.37 21.49 -20.40
CA GLY A 235 6.68 21.55 -21.04
C GLY A 235 7.67 20.48 -20.60
N ARG A 236 7.22 19.42 -19.93
CA ARG A 236 8.04 18.26 -19.57
C ARG A 236 8.17 17.29 -20.73
N VAL A 237 9.32 16.59 -20.81
CA VAL A 237 9.57 15.58 -21.85
C VAL A 237 8.68 14.35 -21.64
N PRO A 238 8.04 13.80 -22.70
CA PRO A 238 7.27 12.58 -22.59
C PRO A 238 8.13 11.40 -22.12
N MET A 239 7.61 10.64 -21.16
CA MET A 239 8.25 9.44 -20.64
C MET A 239 8.02 8.26 -21.60
N LYS A 240 9.09 7.50 -21.85
CA LYS A 240 9.06 6.23 -22.57
C LYS A 240 9.46 5.11 -21.63
N TYR A 241 8.93 3.93 -21.84
CA TYR A 241 9.19 2.77 -21.02
C TYR A 241 9.33 1.49 -21.86
N GLY A 242 9.83 0.44 -21.25
CA GLY A 242 9.85 -0.90 -21.79
C GLY A 242 9.27 -1.90 -20.81
N ILE A 243 8.54 -2.89 -21.30
CA ILE A 243 7.97 -3.98 -20.49
C ILE A 243 8.39 -5.32 -21.10
N GLY A 244 9.03 -6.17 -20.29
CA GLY A 244 9.33 -7.56 -20.64
C GLY A 244 8.49 -8.52 -19.80
N ILE A 245 7.83 -9.48 -20.46
CA ILE A 245 6.91 -10.43 -19.81
C ILE A 245 7.28 -11.87 -20.15
N HIS A 246 7.37 -12.70 -19.12
CA HIS A 246 7.68 -14.12 -19.27
C HIS A 246 6.92 -14.97 -18.24
N VAL A 247 6.63 -16.22 -18.57
CA VAL A 247 6.09 -17.22 -17.60
C VAL A 247 7.15 -18.24 -17.28
N GLY A 248 7.32 -18.52 -16.02
CA GLY A 248 8.22 -19.58 -15.55
C GLY A 248 8.19 -19.79 -14.04
N ASP A 249 8.98 -20.77 -13.61
CA ASP A 249 9.13 -21.07 -12.19
C ASP A 249 10.14 -20.12 -11.54
N VAL A 250 9.76 -19.58 -10.38
CA VAL A 250 10.59 -18.71 -9.56
C VAL A 250 10.59 -19.19 -8.12
N MET A 251 11.70 -18.99 -7.43
CA MET A 251 11.74 -19.13 -5.99
C MET A 251 11.28 -17.81 -5.37
N TYR A 252 10.18 -17.84 -4.65
CA TYR A 252 9.57 -16.70 -3.97
C TYR A 252 9.82 -16.82 -2.47
N GLY A 253 10.52 -15.84 -1.87
CA GLY A 253 10.85 -15.91 -0.45
C GLY A 253 11.96 -14.97 0.00
N ASN A 254 12.51 -15.24 1.17
CA ASN A 254 13.52 -14.43 1.85
C ASN A 254 14.93 -14.67 1.30
N ILE A 255 15.51 -13.67 0.70
CA ILE A 255 16.82 -13.69 0.09
C ILE A 255 17.65 -12.53 0.65
N GLY A 256 18.93 -12.80 0.98
CA GLY A 256 19.78 -11.72 1.46
C GLY A 256 20.91 -12.15 2.39
N SER A 257 21.38 -11.21 3.20
CA SER A 257 22.44 -11.42 4.17
C SER A 257 21.86 -11.86 5.54
N HIS A 258 22.75 -12.05 6.54
CA HIS A 258 22.32 -12.32 7.91
C HIS A 258 21.63 -11.12 8.58
N THR A 259 21.91 -9.91 8.10
CA THR A 259 21.45 -8.66 8.70
C THR A 259 20.36 -7.97 7.89
N ARG A 260 20.16 -8.35 6.62
CA ARG A 260 19.17 -7.77 5.73
C ARG A 260 18.61 -8.79 4.76
N LEU A 261 17.29 -8.94 4.76
CA LEU A 261 16.54 -9.81 3.86
C LEU A 261 15.64 -8.95 2.98
N ASP A 262 15.56 -9.35 1.71
CA ASP A 262 14.55 -8.90 0.77
C ASP A 262 13.56 -10.05 0.55
N PHE A 263 12.28 -9.80 0.60
CA PHE A 263 11.26 -10.75 0.17
C PHE A 263 11.01 -10.54 -1.33
N THR A 264 11.42 -11.48 -2.15
CA THR A 264 11.43 -11.28 -3.62
C THR A 264 11.43 -12.61 -4.36
N VAL A 265 11.46 -12.55 -5.69
CA VAL A 265 11.63 -13.73 -6.55
C VAL A 265 12.99 -13.78 -7.18
N ILE A 266 13.53 -15.00 -7.31
CA ILE A 266 14.72 -15.29 -8.10
C ILE A 266 14.49 -16.50 -9.00
N GLY A 267 15.16 -16.51 -10.13
CA GLY A 267 15.14 -17.64 -11.05
C GLY A 267 15.47 -17.24 -12.48
N PRO A 268 15.69 -18.25 -13.35
CA PRO A 268 15.93 -18.01 -14.77
C PRO A 268 14.80 -17.24 -15.44
N ALA A 269 13.55 -17.41 -14.98
CA ALA A 269 12.38 -16.73 -15.52
C ALA A 269 12.41 -15.21 -15.28
N VAL A 270 12.89 -14.74 -14.11
CA VAL A 270 13.10 -13.31 -13.85
C VAL A 270 14.16 -12.74 -14.79
N ASN A 271 15.26 -13.47 -14.97
CA ASN A 271 16.30 -13.06 -15.90
C ASN A 271 15.80 -12.98 -17.35
N MET A 272 14.89 -13.89 -17.76
CA MET A 272 14.26 -13.84 -19.08
C MET A 272 13.42 -12.55 -19.21
N ALA A 273 12.52 -12.28 -18.29
CA ALA A 273 11.71 -11.07 -18.32
C ALA A 273 12.56 -9.79 -18.41
N SER A 274 13.66 -9.71 -17.65
CA SER A 274 14.60 -8.58 -17.68
C SER A 274 15.26 -8.42 -19.06
N ARG A 275 15.60 -9.52 -19.73
CA ARG A 275 16.21 -9.45 -21.06
C ARG A 275 15.21 -9.09 -22.14
N LEU A 276 13.97 -9.54 -22.01
CA LEU A 276 12.89 -9.10 -22.91
C LEU A 276 12.65 -7.60 -22.76
N GLU A 277 12.64 -7.10 -21.53
CA GLU A 277 12.55 -5.66 -21.27
C GLU A 277 13.70 -4.92 -22.01
N ALA A 278 14.96 -5.32 -21.84
CA ALA A 278 16.10 -4.70 -22.51
C ALA A 278 15.98 -4.74 -24.06
N LEU A 279 15.44 -5.82 -24.64
CA LEU A 279 15.22 -5.97 -26.09
C LEU A 279 14.14 -5.02 -26.61
N THR A 280 13.21 -4.53 -25.78
CA THR A 280 12.16 -3.59 -26.22
C THR A 280 12.76 -2.34 -26.86
N LYS A 281 13.92 -1.86 -26.34
CA LYS A 281 14.63 -0.69 -26.91
C LYS A 281 15.19 -1.00 -28.30
N GLN A 282 15.79 -2.17 -28.48
CA GLN A 282 16.42 -2.57 -29.76
C GLN A 282 15.39 -2.81 -30.83
N LEU A 283 14.25 -3.39 -30.47
CA LEU A 283 13.21 -3.78 -31.42
C LEU A 283 12.16 -2.67 -31.65
N GLY A 284 12.25 -1.55 -30.90
CA GLY A 284 11.29 -0.45 -31.00
C GLY A 284 9.88 -0.84 -30.58
N ARG A 285 9.75 -1.87 -29.72
CA ARG A 285 8.47 -2.37 -29.21
C ARG A 285 8.39 -2.12 -27.70
N PRO A 286 7.40 -1.38 -27.18
CA PRO A 286 7.33 -1.05 -25.77
C PRO A 286 7.01 -2.24 -24.87
N VAL A 287 6.34 -3.28 -25.40
CA VAL A 287 5.96 -4.48 -24.66
C VAL A 287 6.37 -5.72 -25.43
N LEU A 288 7.21 -6.55 -24.83
CA LEU A 288 7.64 -7.84 -25.38
C LEU A 288 7.25 -9.00 -24.49
N LEU A 289 6.74 -10.04 -25.11
CA LEU A 289 6.28 -11.28 -24.48
C LEU A 289 7.08 -12.45 -25.03
N SER A 290 7.40 -13.45 -24.20
CA SER A 290 7.90 -14.74 -24.67
C SER A 290 6.79 -15.66 -25.14
N ARG A 291 7.12 -16.65 -26.00
CA ARG A 291 6.21 -17.73 -26.36
C ARG A 291 5.63 -18.42 -25.11
N ALA A 292 6.45 -18.71 -24.11
CA ALA A 292 6.01 -19.36 -22.87
C ALA A 292 4.91 -18.58 -22.12
N PHE A 293 4.82 -17.26 -22.27
CA PHE A 293 3.72 -16.47 -21.76
C PHE A 293 2.49 -16.57 -22.67
N VAL A 294 2.70 -16.43 -23.98
CA VAL A 294 1.61 -16.45 -24.99
C VAL A 294 0.83 -17.77 -24.95
N ASP A 295 1.51 -18.89 -24.66
CA ASP A 295 0.85 -20.21 -24.52
C ASP A 295 -0.16 -20.29 -23.36
N HIS A 296 -0.21 -19.28 -22.48
CA HIS A 296 -1.17 -19.15 -21.36
C HIS A 296 -2.22 -18.05 -21.58
N VAL A 297 -2.27 -17.48 -22.79
CA VAL A 297 -3.18 -16.37 -23.13
C VAL A 297 -4.18 -16.82 -24.17
N GLU A 298 -5.45 -16.44 -23.99
CA GLU A 298 -6.49 -16.70 -24.98
C GLU A 298 -6.26 -15.87 -26.26
N PRO A 299 -6.78 -16.33 -27.44
CA PRO A 299 -6.53 -15.69 -28.74
C PRO A 299 -7.08 -14.26 -28.89
N ASP A 300 -7.87 -13.78 -27.93
CA ASP A 300 -8.59 -12.50 -28.01
C ASP A 300 -7.69 -11.26 -27.81
N PHE A 301 -6.43 -11.47 -27.46
CA PHE A 301 -5.48 -10.36 -27.30
C PHE A 301 -4.73 -10.05 -28.60
N ASP A 302 -4.55 -8.76 -28.90
CA ASP A 302 -3.80 -8.28 -30.09
C ASP A 302 -2.28 -8.49 -29.90
N LEU A 303 -1.82 -9.68 -30.29
CA LEU A 303 -0.42 -10.10 -30.17
C LEU A 303 0.21 -10.24 -31.59
N GLU A 304 1.22 -9.41 -31.83
CA GLU A 304 2.03 -9.48 -33.07
C GLU A 304 3.23 -10.41 -32.86
N ARG A 305 3.41 -11.42 -33.72
CA ARG A 305 4.64 -12.21 -33.76
C ARG A 305 5.80 -11.36 -34.27
N VAL A 306 6.81 -11.09 -33.43
CA VAL A 306 7.98 -10.27 -33.80
C VAL A 306 9.06 -11.12 -34.49
N GLY A 307 9.21 -12.37 -34.06
CA GLY A 307 10.19 -13.32 -34.61
C GLY A 307 11.00 -14.03 -33.53
N GLU A 308 12.10 -14.67 -33.97
CA GLU A 308 13.01 -15.39 -33.09
C GLU A 308 14.29 -14.59 -32.84
N TYR A 309 14.68 -14.40 -31.58
CA TYR A 309 15.83 -13.60 -31.20
C TYR A 309 16.76 -14.34 -30.26
N PRO A 310 18.08 -14.22 -30.42
CA PRO A 310 19.01 -14.75 -29.45
C PRO A 310 18.93 -13.96 -28.15
N VAL A 311 18.74 -14.67 -27.05
CA VAL A 311 18.71 -14.08 -25.70
C VAL A 311 19.93 -14.57 -24.95
N ARG A 312 20.76 -13.66 -24.47
CA ARG A 312 22.04 -13.99 -23.78
C ARG A 312 21.80 -14.97 -22.62
N GLY A 313 22.50 -16.11 -22.60
CA GLY A 313 22.44 -17.13 -21.57
C GLY A 313 21.28 -18.11 -21.67
N PHE A 314 20.61 -18.15 -22.82
CA PHE A 314 19.67 -19.21 -23.18
C PHE A 314 20.19 -19.98 -24.40
N SER A 315 19.91 -21.29 -24.44
CA SER A 315 20.46 -22.21 -25.44
C SER A 315 19.62 -22.23 -26.71
N GLY A 316 19.43 -21.09 -27.37
CA GLY A 316 18.70 -20.99 -28.64
C GLY A 316 17.92 -19.70 -28.74
N PRO A 317 17.44 -19.39 -29.96
CA PRO A 317 16.58 -18.23 -30.15
C PRO A 317 15.24 -18.43 -29.44
N ILE A 318 14.70 -17.33 -28.93
CA ILE A 318 13.39 -17.27 -28.24
C ILE A 318 12.40 -16.57 -29.16
N GLU A 319 11.25 -17.19 -29.37
CA GLU A 319 10.16 -16.57 -30.11
C GLU A 319 9.49 -15.49 -29.29
N LEU A 320 9.40 -14.28 -29.84
CA LEU A 320 8.92 -13.07 -29.21
C LEU A 320 7.66 -12.55 -29.85
N PHE A 321 6.82 -11.96 -29.05
CA PHE A 321 5.58 -11.29 -29.44
C PHE A 321 5.56 -9.87 -28.87
N ALA A 322 4.91 -8.95 -29.60
CA ALA A 322 4.60 -7.62 -29.12
C ALA A 322 3.12 -7.53 -28.78
N TYR A 323 2.79 -6.74 -27.76
CA TYR A 323 1.41 -6.45 -27.35
C TYR A 323 1.06 -5.00 -27.66
N HIS A 324 -0.06 -4.79 -28.37
CA HIS A 324 -0.49 -3.48 -28.86
C HIS A 324 -1.65 -2.89 -28.05
N GLY A 325 -2.30 -3.64 -27.14
CA GLY A 325 -3.53 -3.35 -26.43
C GLY A 325 -3.63 -2.10 -25.57
#